data_858ac90a9da0732ff988b4e4ca816061
#
_entry.id   858ac90a9da0732ff988b4e4ca816061
#
_cell.length_a   1.000
_cell.length_b   1.000
_cell.length_c   1.000
_cell.angle_alpha   90.00
_cell.angle_beta   90.00
_cell.angle_gamma   90.00
#
_symmetry.space_group_name_H-M   'P 1'
#
loop_
_entity.id
_entity.type
_entity.pdbx_description
1 polymer ?
#
loop_
_entity_poly.entity_id
_entity_poly.type
_entity_poly.pdbx_seq_one_letter_code
_entity_poly.pdbx_strand_id
1 'polypeptide(L)'
;MGEIQSEVAVEATPLLSFVLRNSRIIVTCIVLLVLVIAGVGGWQWHQTRVEREAHLELGRILVSTQGPERIAALETFLPAAPSAMKSGVQLEIATTALGLEQYGKAADAYAAVAAADPKGSIGMMAAINQADLLQRQGKYAEALAVFDSLEK
;
A
#
# COMPACT_ATOMS: atom_id res chain seq x y z
N MET A 1 -43.85 11.05 -42.79
CA MET A 1 -42.87 11.34 -41.71
C MET A 1 -43.56 11.40 -40.33
N GLY A 2 -44.70 10.82 -40.14
CA GLY A 2 -45.52 10.87 -38.93
C GLY A 2 -45.66 9.55 -38.14
N GLU A 3 -45.24 8.43 -38.68
CA GLU A 3 -45.46 7.10 -38.07
C GLU A 3 -44.39 6.68 -37.07
N ILE A 4 -43.14 7.15 -37.23
CA ILE A 4 -42.04 6.75 -36.35
C ILE A 4 -42.15 7.39 -34.92
N GLN A 5 -42.81 8.53 -34.80
CA GLN A 5 -42.98 9.18 -33.48
C GLN A 5 -44.08 8.55 -32.59
N SER A 6 -45.05 7.86 -33.20
CA SER A 6 -46.14 7.22 -32.44
C SER A 6 -45.72 5.86 -31.86
N GLU A 7 -44.84 5.14 -32.51
CA GLU A 7 -44.36 3.81 -32.07
C GLU A 7 -43.45 3.89 -30.84
N VAL A 8 -42.57 4.91 -30.79
CA VAL A 8 -41.66 5.14 -29.65
C VAL A 8 -42.47 5.57 -28.38
N ALA A 9 -43.58 6.24 -28.55
CA ALA A 9 -44.42 6.69 -27.41
C ALA A 9 -45.21 5.54 -26.75
N VAL A 10 -45.53 4.48 -27.48
CA VAL A 10 -46.33 3.35 -26.96
C VAL A 10 -45.46 2.37 -26.15
N GLU A 11 -44.22 2.16 -26.53
CA GLU A 11 -43.28 1.29 -25.77
C GLU A 11 -42.72 1.94 -24.48
N ALA A 12 -42.68 3.26 -24.42
CA ALA A 12 -42.20 3.99 -23.22
C ALA A 12 -43.23 4.06 -22.06
N THR A 13 -44.51 3.85 -22.34
CA THR A 13 -45.57 3.97 -21.33
C THR A 13 -45.47 2.98 -20.16
N PRO A 14 -45.13 1.67 -20.34
CA PRO A 14 -45.00 0.77 -19.19
C PRO A 14 -43.79 1.11 -18.33
N LEU A 15 -42.67 1.55 -18.93
CA LEU A 15 -41.49 2.00 -18.19
C LEU A 15 -41.76 3.30 -17.41
N LEU A 16 -42.42 4.26 -18.04
CA LEU A 16 -42.77 5.53 -17.41
C LEU A 16 -43.71 5.33 -16.22
N SER A 17 -44.72 4.46 -16.36
CA SER A 17 -45.64 4.12 -15.27
C SER A 17 -44.98 3.38 -14.12
N PHE A 18 -44.02 2.49 -14.40
CA PHE A 18 -43.22 1.81 -13.40
C PHE A 18 -42.34 2.79 -12.62
N VAL A 19 -41.65 3.70 -13.32
CA VAL A 19 -40.78 4.73 -12.72
C VAL A 19 -41.63 5.69 -11.85
N LEU A 20 -42.76 6.14 -12.33
CA LEU A 20 -43.65 7.05 -11.57
C LEU A 20 -44.26 6.37 -10.35
N ARG A 21 -44.68 5.11 -10.45
CA ARG A 21 -45.24 4.33 -9.34
C ARG A 21 -44.21 3.98 -8.27
N ASN A 22 -42.93 3.79 -8.64
CA ASN A 22 -41.85 3.46 -7.73
C ASN A 22 -40.87 4.62 -7.53
N SER A 23 -41.24 5.84 -7.88
CA SER A 23 -40.36 7.01 -7.85
C SER A 23 -39.67 7.21 -6.52
N ARG A 24 -40.31 6.98 -5.38
CA ARG A 24 -39.70 7.08 -4.05
C ARG A 24 -38.57 6.08 -3.85
N ILE A 25 -38.74 4.82 -4.28
CA ILE A 25 -37.75 3.77 -4.16
C ILE A 25 -36.57 4.09 -5.08
N ILE A 26 -36.85 4.51 -6.32
CA ILE A 26 -35.82 4.86 -7.29
C ILE A 26 -34.97 6.05 -6.80
N VAL A 27 -35.62 7.11 -6.29
CA VAL A 27 -34.94 8.27 -5.72
C VAL A 27 -34.11 7.87 -4.51
N THR A 28 -34.61 7.01 -3.63
CA THR A 28 -33.87 6.51 -2.48
C THR A 28 -32.63 5.71 -2.92
N CYS A 29 -32.78 4.84 -3.91
CA CYS A 29 -31.64 4.08 -4.47
C CYS A 29 -30.58 5.00 -5.11
N ILE A 30 -31.00 6.03 -5.85
CA ILE A 30 -30.08 7.00 -6.45
C ILE A 30 -29.34 7.78 -5.36
N VAL A 31 -30.04 8.25 -4.32
CA VAL A 31 -29.43 8.96 -3.19
C VAL A 31 -28.41 8.07 -2.47
N LEU A 32 -28.77 6.81 -2.19
CA LEU A 32 -27.84 5.85 -1.58
C LEU A 32 -26.62 5.61 -2.48
N LEU A 33 -26.81 5.45 -3.78
CA LEU A 33 -25.71 5.28 -4.72
C LEU A 33 -24.76 6.48 -4.72
N VAL A 34 -25.32 7.70 -4.74
CA VAL A 34 -24.52 8.94 -4.68
C VAL A 34 -23.75 9.05 -3.37
N LEU A 35 -24.37 8.68 -2.23
CA LEU A 35 -23.70 8.68 -0.92
C LEU A 35 -22.54 7.66 -0.87
N VAL A 36 -22.72 6.47 -1.46
CA VAL A 36 -21.65 5.45 -1.56
C VAL A 36 -20.51 5.98 -2.43
N ILE A 37 -20.81 6.54 -3.59
CA ILE A 37 -19.78 7.09 -4.50
C ILE A 37 -19.04 8.25 -3.82
N ALA A 38 -19.74 9.15 -3.14
CA ALA A 38 -19.14 10.27 -2.42
C ALA A 38 -18.28 9.79 -1.23
N GLY A 39 -18.73 8.77 -0.51
CA GLY A 39 -17.98 8.17 0.60
C GLY A 39 -16.69 7.49 0.13
N VAL A 40 -16.79 6.66 -0.90
CA VAL A 40 -15.62 5.96 -1.50
C VAL A 40 -14.67 6.98 -2.13
N GLY A 41 -15.18 7.94 -2.90
CA GLY A 41 -14.36 8.97 -3.53
C GLY A 41 -13.66 9.88 -2.52
N GLY A 42 -14.34 10.27 -1.44
CA GLY A 42 -13.76 11.06 -0.35
C GLY A 42 -12.66 10.32 0.39
N TRP A 43 -12.87 9.03 0.69
CA TRP A 43 -11.87 8.18 1.31
C TRP A 43 -10.63 8.02 0.40
N GLN A 44 -10.85 7.71 -0.86
CA GLN A 44 -9.77 7.51 -1.84
C GLN A 44 -8.94 8.79 -2.06
N TRP A 45 -9.62 9.94 -2.09
CA TRP A 45 -8.94 11.23 -2.20
C TRP A 45 -8.10 11.56 -0.95
N HIS A 46 -8.60 11.22 0.25
CA HIS A 46 -7.84 11.40 1.49
C HIS A 46 -6.61 10.49 1.51
N GLN A 47 -6.77 9.22 1.12
CA GLN A 47 -5.67 8.25 1.10
C GLN A 47 -4.57 8.62 0.09
N THR A 48 -4.95 9.10 -1.10
CA THR A 48 -3.97 9.56 -2.10
C THR A 48 -3.23 10.84 -1.68
N ARG A 49 -3.83 11.69 -0.85
CA ARG A 49 -3.12 12.84 -0.26
C ARG A 49 -2.06 12.40 0.74
N VAL A 50 -2.42 11.53 1.67
CA VAL A 50 -1.50 11.00 2.69
C VAL A 50 -0.32 10.26 2.03
N GLU A 51 -0.59 9.44 1.02
CA GLU A 51 0.46 8.75 0.27
C GLU A 51 1.38 9.73 -0.46
N ARG A 52 0.83 10.77 -1.09
CA ARG A 52 1.62 11.78 -1.81
C ARG A 52 2.52 12.58 -0.87
N GLU A 53 1.99 13.00 0.28
CA GLU A 53 2.76 13.71 1.31
C GLU A 53 3.87 12.82 1.87
N ALA A 54 3.59 11.55 2.12
CA ALA A 54 4.57 10.57 2.57
C ALA A 54 5.67 10.33 1.53
N HIS A 55 5.34 10.25 0.24
CA HIS A 55 6.35 10.14 -0.84
C HIS A 55 7.24 11.37 -0.93
N LEU A 56 6.68 12.57 -0.77
CA LEU A 56 7.46 13.81 -0.78
C LEU A 56 8.41 13.88 0.44
N GLU A 57 7.94 13.50 1.62
CA GLU A 57 8.76 13.50 2.84
C GLU A 57 9.88 12.45 2.75
N LEU A 58 9.57 11.23 2.27
CA LEU A 58 10.60 10.22 2.02
C LEU A 58 11.64 10.73 1.01
N GLY A 59 11.19 11.30 -0.10
CA GLY A 59 12.10 11.89 -1.10
C GLY A 59 12.98 12.98 -0.52
N ARG A 60 12.43 13.83 0.35
CA ARG A 60 13.18 14.86 1.06
C ARG A 60 14.25 14.27 1.97
N ILE A 61 13.90 13.25 2.78
CA ILE A 61 14.85 12.55 3.65
C ILE A 61 16.02 12.00 2.82
N LEU A 62 15.72 11.29 1.73
CA LEU A 62 16.73 10.65 0.88
C LEU A 62 17.69 11.65 0.22
N VAL A 63 17.22 12.85 -0.09
CA VAL A 63 18.05 13.91 -0.73
C VAL A 63 18.83 14.71 0.31
N SER A 64 18.21 15.02 1.47
CA SER A 64 18.78 15.95 2.45
C SER A 64 19.67 15.30 3.51
N THR A 65 19.60 13.96 3.69
CA THR A 65 20.35 13.26 4.74
C THR A 65 21.24 12.16 4.16
N GLN A 66 22.31 11.82 4.88
CA GLN A 66 23.24 10.74 4.51
C GLN A 66 23.72 9.99 5.76
N GLY A 67 24.19 8.76 5.54
CA GLY A 67 24.79 7.94 6.60
C GLY A 67 23.87 7.74 7.81
N PRO A 68 24.40 7.89 9.04
CA PRO A 68 23.62 7.64 10.26
C PRO A 68 22.41 8.58 10.42
N GLU A 69 22.52 9.81 9.93
CA GLU A 69 21.43 10.79 9.98
C GLU A 69 20.24 10.34 9.12
N ARG A 70 20.50 9.74 7.95
CA ARG A 70 19.45 9.17 7.10
C ARG A 70 18.71 8.04 7.81
N ILE A 71 19.44 7.15 8.49
CA ILE A 71 18.82 6.06 9.24
C ILE A 71 17.90 6.63 10.32
N ALA A 72 18.36 7.60 11.12
CA ALA A 72 17.58 8.21 12.18
C ALA A 72 16.31 8.91 11.64
N ALA A 73 16.42 9.62 10.51
CA ALA A 73 15.29 10.25 9.85
C ALA A 73 14.26 9.22 9.33
N LEU A 74 14.73 8.14 8.70
CA LEU A 74 13.87 7.05 8.22
C LEU A 74 13.19 6.30 9.36
N GLU A 75 13.89 6.02 10.45
CA GLU A 75 13.32 5.40 11.65
C GLU A 75 12.23 6.28 12.29
N THR A 76 12.42 7.61 12.27
CA THR A 76 11.42 8.57 12.75
C THR A 76 10.20 8.63 11.82
N PHE A 77 10.41 8.54 10.51
CA PHE A 77 9.35 8.57 9.50
C PHE A 77 8.54 7.26 9.47
N LEU A 78 9.18 6.11 9.70
CA LEU A 78 8.61 4.76 9.52
C LEU A 78 7.24 4.53 10.24
N PRO A 79 7.02 4.97 11.49
CA PRO A 79 5.72 4.80 12.14
C PRO A 79 4.58 5.53 11.43
N ALA A 80 4.85 6.72 10.88
CA ALA A 80 3.90 7.56 10.17
C ALA A 80 3.72 7.17 8.70
N ALA A 81 4.61 6.35 8.15
CA ALA A 81 4.57 5.92 6.76
C ALA A 81 3.32 5.07 6.47
N PRO A 82 2.64 5.28 5.32
CA PRO A 82 1.59 4.39 4.83
C PRO A 82 2.07 2.93 4.78
N SER A 83 1.17 1.98 5.04
CA SER A 83 1.52 0.56 5.08
C SER A 83 2.22 0.06 3.81
N ALA A 84 1.78 0.54 2.64
CA ALA A 84 2.38 0.21 1.36
C ALA A 84 3.84 0.67 1.21
N MET A 85 4.26 1.70 1.95
CA MET A 85 5.61 2.26 1.89
C MET A 85 6.56 1.67 2.93
N LYS A 86 6.05 1.04 4.00
CA LYS A 86 6.87 0.59 5.14
C LYS A 86 7.99 -0.35 4.72
N SER A 87 7.71 -1.32 3.86
CA SER A 87 8.75 -2.23 3.35
C SER A 87 9.83 -1.50 2.56
N GLY A 88 9.46 -0.50 1.74
CA GLY A 88 10.43 0.34 1.03
C GLY A 88 11.31 1.15 1.98
N VAL A 89 10.71 1.76 3.02
CA VAL A 89 11.46 2.51 4.04
C VAL A 89 12.42 1.60 4.80
N GLN A 90 11.99 0.38 5.15
CA GLN A 90 12.85 -0.62 5.79
C GLN A 90 14.02 -1.05 4.90
N LEU A 91 13.80 -1.21 3.60
CA LEU A 91 14.87 -1.51 2.64
C LEU A 91 15.89 -0.36 2.57
N GLU A 92 15.45 0.90 2.60
CA GLU A 92 16.35 2.06 2.64
C GLU A 92 17.17 2.11 3.94
N ILE A 93 16.56 1.78 5.08
CA ILE A 93 17.28 1.62 6.35
C ILE A 93 18.32 0.51 6.22
N ALA A 94 17.93 -0.66 5.70
CA ALA A 94 18.83 -1.81 5.55
C ALA A 94 20.01 -1.48 4.65
N THR A 95 19.79 -0.89 3.48
CA THR A 95 20.87 -0.54 2.53
C THR A 95 21.79 0.54 3.08
N THR A 96 21.24 1.55 3.76
CA THR A 96 22.04 2.60 4.39
C THR A 96 22.88 2.04 5.53
N ALA A 97 22.30 1.19 6.39
CA ALA A 97 23.00 0.53 7.49
C ALA A 97 24.10 -0.42 6.98
N LEU A 98 23.82 -1.14 5.89
CA LEU A 98 24.82 -1.99 5.22
C LEU A 98 26.02 -1.18 4.72
N GLY A 99 25.77 -0.02 4.10
CA GLY A 99 26.85 0.88 3.65
C GLY A 99 27.69 1.47 4.79
N LEU A 100 27.18 1.44 6.02
CA LEU A 100 27.86 1.85 7.24
C LEU A 100 28.44 0.66 8.04
N GLU A 101 28.42 -0.55 7.48
CA GLU A 101 28.84 -1.80 8.12
C GLU A 101 28.05 -2.12 9.42
N GLN A 102 26.88 -1.51 9.61
CA GLN A 102 25.97 -1.76 10.74
C GLN A 102 25.16 -3.03 10.46
N TYR A 103 25.82 -4.19 10.35
CA TYR A 103 25.22 -5.45 9.93
C TYR A 103 24.05 -5.90 10.79
N GLY A 104 24.07 -5.61 12.11
CA GLY A 104 22.94 -5.91 13.00
C GLY A 104 21.68 -5.13 12.60
N LYS A 105 21.79 -3.81 12.46
CA LYS A 105 20.67 -2.95 12.07
C LYS A 105 20.15 -3.28 10.67
N ALA A 106 21.04 -3.57 9.74
CA ALA A 106 20.67 -4.01 8.39
C ALA A 106 19.89 -5.34 8.42
N ALA A 107 20.35 -6.32 9.22
CA ALA A 107 19.66 -7.60 9.39
C ALA A 107 18.26 -7.43 10.00
N ASP A 108 18.10 -6.57 11.02
CA ASP A 108 16.82 -6.28 11.64
C ASP A 108 15.83 -5.63 10.66
N ALA A 109 16.30 -4.69 9.84
CA ALA A 109 15.49 -4.04 8.83
C ALA A 109 15.06 -5.02 7.72
N TYR A 110 15.95 -5.90 7.25
CA TYR A 110 15.59 -6.96 6.31
C TYR A 110 14.62 -7.98 6.93
N ALA A 111 14.77 -8.31 8.22
CA ALA A 111 13.83 -9.17 8.94
C ALA A 111 12.41 -8.58 8.94
N ALA A 112 12.29 -7.27 9.14
CA ALA A 112 11.00 -6.57 9.11
C ALA A 112 10.33 -6.65 7.72
N VAL A 113 11.12 -6.54 6.64
CA VAL A 113 10.61 -6.70 5.26
C VAL A 113 10.17 -8.14 5.00
N ALA A 114 10.98 -9.13 5.42
CA ALA A 114 10.65 -10.55 5.28
C ALA A 114 9.36 -10.92 6.03
N ALA A 115 9.18 -10.38 7.24
CA ALA A 115 7.99 -10.62 8.04
C ALA A 115 6.72 -9.98 7.45
N ALA A 116 6.86 -8.86 6.73
CA ALA A 116 5.72 -8.16 6.11
C ALA A 116 5.15 -8.90 4.90
N ASP A 117 5.96 -9.64 4.16
CA ASP A 117 5.56 -10.42 2.98
C ASP A 117 6.34 -11.73 2.86
N PRO A 118 6.10 -12.71 3.74
CA PRO A 118 6.94 -13.90 3.84
C PRO A 118 6.97 -14.79 2.59
N LYS A 119 5.94 -14.68 1.75
CA LYS A 119 5.80 -15.51 0.52
C LYS A 119 6.04 -14.72 -0.77
N GLY A 120 6.16 -13.41 -0.66
CA GLY A 120 6.45 -12.55 -1.80
C GLY A 120 7.94 -12.52 -2.15
N SER A 121 8.23 -12.20 -3.39
CA SER A 121 9.61 -12.17 -3.90
C SER A 121 10.50 -11.21 -3.11
N ILE A 122 9.96 -10.07 -2.68
CA ILE A 122 10.71 -9.06 -1.93
C ILE A 122 11.01 -9.57 -0.52
N GLY A 123 10.03 -10.19 0.14
CA GLY A 123 10.21 -10.76 1.47
C GLY A 123 11.21 -11.93 1.49
N MET A 124 11.12 -12.83 0.52
CA MET A 124 12.09 -13.93 0.38
C MET A 124 13.52 -13.41 0.14
N MET A 125 13.67 -12.41 -0.74
CA MET A 125 14.97 -11.76 -0.97
C MET A 125 15.49 -11.08 0.29
N ALA A 126 14.63 -10.41 1.04
CA ALA A 126 14.99 -9.79 2.32
C ALA A 126 15.43 -10.83 3.35
N ALA A 127 14.75 -11.97 3.45
CA ALA A 127 15.15 -13.07 4.34
C ALA A 127 16.52 -13.64 3.98
N ILE A 128 16.82 -13.81 2.70
CA ILE A 128 18.16 -14.26 2.24
C ILE A 128 19.23 -13.24 2.64
N ASN A 129 18.98 -11.93 2.43
CA ASN A 129 19.92 -10.88 2.84
C ASN A 129 20.10 -10.83 4.36
N GLN A 130 19.03 -11.01 5.12
CA GLN A 130 19.09 -11.13 6.59
C GLN A 130 20.00 -12.28 6.99
N ALA A 131 19.83 -13.47 6.40
CA ALA A 131 20.63 -14.65 6.73
C ALA A 131 22.12 -14.45 6.38
N ASP A 132 22.44 -13.83 5.24
CA ASP A 132 23.83 -13.47 4.90
C ASP A 132 24.46 -12.54 5.95
N LEU A 133 23.72 -11.52 6.39
CA LEU A 133 24.20 -10.59 7.41
C LEU A 133 24.37 -11.24 8.79
N LEU A 134 23.52 -12.19 9.14
CA LEU A 134 23.65 -12.99 10.37
C LEU A 134 24.91 -13.87 10.29
N GLN A 135 25.20 -14.48 9.14
CA GLN A 135 26.45 -15.22 8.94
C GLN A 135 27.69 -14.34 9.11
N ARG A 136 27.69 -13.12 8.52
CA ARG A 136 28.78 -12.15 8.69
C ARG A 136 29.00 -11.74 10.15
N GLN A 137 27.96 -11.80 10.98
CA GLN A 137 28.04 -11.57 12.43
C GLN A 137 28.46 -12.81 13.22
N GLY A 138 28.66 -13.97 12.59
CA GLY A 138 28.94 -15.24 13.24
C GLY A 138 27.71 -15.92 13.87
N LYS A 139 26.49 -15.41 13.62
CA LYS A 139 25.22 -15.92 14.14
C LYS A 139 24.69 -17.05 13.26
N TYR A 140 25.45 -18.12 13.11
CA TYR A 140 25.15 -19.19 12.15
C TYR A 140 23.84 -19.94 12.45
N ALA A 141 23.50 -20.14 13.73
CA ALA A 141 22.26 -20.82 14.12
C ALA A 141 21.02 -20.00 13.74
N GLU A 142 21.08 -18.65 13.91
CA GLU A 142 20.00 -17.76 13.52
C GLU A 142 19.86 -17.70 11.99
N ALA A 143 20.98 -17.65 11.27
CA ALA A 143 20.98 -17.68 9.81
C ALA A 143 20.34 -18.98 9.26
N LEU A 144 20.69 -20.13 9.84
CA LEU A 144 20.09 -21.43 9.46
C LEU A 144 18.59 -21.43 9.68
N ALA A 145 18.11 -20.92 10.82
CA ALA A 145 16.67 -20.83 11.12
C ALA A 145 15.90 -20.00 10.10
N VAL A 146 16.54 -18.91 9.57
CA VAL A 146 15.93 -18.11 8.50
C VAL A 146 15.81 -18.92 7.20
N PHE A 147 16.86 -19.65 6.80
CA PHE A 147 16.81 -20.51 5.61
C PHE A 147 15.77 -21.64 5.74
N ASP A 148 15.68 -22.28 6.89
CA ASP A 148 14.67 -23.32 7.15
C ASP A 148 13.24 -22.78 7.06
N SER A 149 13.04 -21.49 7.32
CA SER A 149 11.73 -20.84 7.19
C SER A 149 11.33 -20.58 5.73
N LEU A 150 12.28 -20.50 4.82
CA LEU A 150 12.03 -20.28 3.38
C LEU A 150 11.64 -21.56 2.63
N GLU A 151 11.92 -22.73 3.21
CA GLU A 151 11.58 -24.04 2.60
C GLU A 151 10.13 -24.47 2.88
N LYS A 152 9.40 -23.77 3.74
CA LYS A 152 8.01 -24.09 4.18
C LYS A 152 6.96 -23.26 3.45
#